data_0cf459458382c02b8d84f7e5e68cd6d3
#
_entry.id   0cf459458382c02b8d84f7e5e68cd6d3
#
_cell.length_a   1.000
_cell.length_b   1.000
_cell.length_c   1.000
_cell.angle_alpha   90.00
_cell.angle_beta   90.00
_cell.angle_gamma   90.00
#
_symmetry.space_group_name_H-M   'P 1'
#
loop_
_entity.id
_entity.type
_entity.pdbx_description
1 polymer ?
#
loop_
_entity_poly.entity_id
_entity_poly.type
_entity_poly.pdbx_seq_one_letter_code
_entity_poly.pdbx_strand_id
1 'polypeptide(L)'
;RVHQLFLNRSGWPVAAPFEFHGETTGDRQIASSQLFDSKEVAGRYHVLVHPYGQDHAAYEEAAPAEILLREDGKVEGAYSGTWKIYDGNSYITLNLNGTVYEGVVTEQQMEPTTIKAICFTACGDNGTNVWGYRMKDEYALAYTLNTTAIPVKDNQYISRNIDLYGLEKEINVNAKWESDTPDVVSHTGRYNPAGLTEDVPVQLSCELSC
;
A
#
# COMPACT_ATOMS: atom_id res chain seq x y z
N ARG A 1 -19.11 -0.72 14.63
CA ARG A 1 -18.29 -1.36 13.59
C ARG A 1 -18.02 -2.79 13.99
N VAL A 2 -18.04 -3.72 13.02
CA VAL A 2 -17.78 -5.15 13.23
C VAL A 2 -16.51 -5.51 12.47
N HIS A 3 -15.54 -6.07 13.17
CA HIS A 3 -14.29 -6.54 12.57
C HIS A 3 -14.23 -8.06 12.60
N GLN A 4 -13.62 -8.66 11.57
CA GLN A 4 -13.32 -10.08 11.61
C GLN A 4 -12.27 -10.36 12.68
N LEU A 5 -12.45 -11.45 13.41
CA LEU A 5 -11.54 -11.92 14.42
C LEU A 5 -10.94 -13.25 13.98
N PHE A 6 -9.62 -13.32 13.99
CA PHE A 6 -8.87 -14.54 13.65
C PHE A 6 -8.09 -15.02 14.87
N LEU A 7 -7.73 -16.29 14.88
CA LEU A 7 -6.73 -16.82 15.81
C LEU A 7 -5.40 -16.92 15.08
N ASN A 8 -4.34 -16.34 15.65
CA ASN A 8 -3.00 -16.55 15.15
C ASN A 8 -2.53 -17.99 15.44
N ARG A 9 -1.32 -18.34 15.00
CA ARG A 9 -0.75 -19.69 15.17
C ARG A 9 -0.64 -20.13 16.63
N SER A 10 -0.42 -19.18 17.54
CA SER A 10 -0.31 -19.41 19.00
C SER A 10 -1.68 -19.41 19.70
N GLY A 11 -2.79 -19.27 18.95
CA GLY A 11 -4.16 -19.26 19.49
C GLY A 11 -4.62 -17.91 20.06
N TRP A 12 -3.87 -16.82 19.86
CA TRP A 12 -4.28 -15.49 20.27
C TRP A 12 -5.20 -14.83 19.24
N PRO A 13 -6.25 -14.13 19.70
CA PRO A 13 -7.14 -13.40 18.82
C PRO A 13 -6.46 -12.16 18.23
N VAL A 14 -6.63 -11.94 16.93
CA VAL A 14 -6.19 -10.76 16.20
C VAL A 14 -7.34 -10.24 15.35
N ALA A 15 -7.61 -8.93 15.43
CA ALA A 15 -8.72 -8.29 14.72
C ALA A 15 -8.24 -7.73 13.38
N ALA A 16 -9.00 -7.94 12.33
CA ALA A 16 -8.72 -7.41 11.01
C ALA A 16 -8.83 -5.87 10.96
N PRO A 17 -8.03 -5.16 10.12
CA PRO A 17 -7.97 -3.71 10.12
C PRO A 17 -9.25 -3.03 9.63
N PHE A 18 -9.93 -3.61 8.63
CA PHE A 18 -11.14 -3.01 8.04
C PHE A 18 -12.42 -3.63 8.57
N GLU A 19 -13.52 -2.87 8.50
CA GLU A 19 -14.84 -3.35 8.89
C GLU A 19 -15.30 -4.50 8.00
N PHE A 20 -16.02 -5.44 8.57
CA PHE A 20 -16.54 -6.59 7.84
C PHE A 20 -17.85 -6.24 7.12
N HIS A 21 -17.88 -6.37 5.81
CA HIS A 21 -19.05 -6.09 4.96
C HIS A 21 -19.72 -7.37 4.41
N GLY A 22 -19.32 -8.54 4.89
CA GLY A 22 -19.92 -9.81 4.46
C GLY A 22 -21.22 -10.14 5.21
N GLU A 23 -21.97 -11.11 4.67
CA GLU A 23 -23.10 -11.67 5.38
C GLU A 23 -22.63 -12.48 6.59
N THR A 24 -23.14 -12.16 7.76
CA THR A 24 -22.97 -12.97 8.96
C THR A 24 -23.91 -14.17 8.88
N THR A 25 -23.49 -15.21 8.20
CA THR A 25 -24.20 -16.51 8.29
C THR A 25 -23.56 -17.29 9.42
N GLY A 26 -24.32 -17.47 10.53
CA GLY A 26 -23.84 -18.12 11.75
C GLY A 26 -22.97 -19.37 11.49
N ASP A 27 -22.09 -19.71 12.39
CA ASP A 27 -21.20 -20.89 12.43
C ASP A 27 -20.25 -21.12 11.23
N ARG A 28 -20.13 -20.21 10.29
CA ARG A 28 -19.08 -20.33 9.28
C ARG A 28 -17.74 -19.91 9.88
N GLN A 29 -16.88 -20.88 10.05
CA GLN A 29 -15.46 -20.64 10.11
C GLN A 29 -15.03 -20.00 8.79
N ILE A 30 -14.94 -18.67 8.77
CA ILE A 30 -14.44 -17.89 7.62
C ILE A 30 -12.92 -18.01 7.62
N ALA A 31 -12.36 -19.08 7.96
CA ALA A 31 -10.94 -18.93 8.23
C ALA A 31 -10.11 -19.53 7.19
N SER A 32 -10.10 -20.32 6.49
CA SER A 32 -8.95 -21.00 5.89
C SER A 32 -9.01 -21.19 4.38
N SER A 33 -9.95 -20.56 3.70
CA SER A 33 -10.06 -20.73 2.26
C SER A 33 -9.18 -19.80 1.43
N GLN A 34 -8.69 -18.74 2.02
CA GLN A 34 -7.72 -17.85 1.35
C GLN A 34 -6.31 -18.27 1.76
N LEU A 35 -5.64 -18.94 0.87
CA LEU A 35 -4.23 -19.26 0.99
C LEU A 35 -3.46 -18.21 0.19
N PHE A 36 -2.46 -17.62 0.82
CA PHE A 36 -1.56 -16.67 0.19
C PHE A 36 -0.17 -17.30 0.05
N ASP A 37 0.46 -17.06 -1.06
CA ASP A 37 1.88 -17.36 -1.20
C ASP A 37 2.74 -16.12 -0.86
N SER A 38 4.05 -16.31 -0.77
CA SER A 38 4.97 -15.24 -0.41
C SER A 38 5.03 -14.13 -1.46
N LYS A 39 4.77 -14.42 -2.72
CA LYS A 39 4.77 -13.41 -3.80
C LYS A 39 3.55 -12.53 -3.73
N GLU A 40 2.38 -13.11 -3.43
CA GLU A 40 1.15 -12.33 -3.26
C GLU A 40 1.24 -11.39 -2.06
N VAL A 41 1.91 -11.83 -0.97
CA VAL A 41 2.07 -11.05 0.26
C VAL A 41 3.21 -10.04 0.15
N ALA A 42 4.23 -10.32 -0.64
CA ALA A 42 5.31 -9.35 -0.85
C ALA A 42 4.78 -8.03 -1.42
N GLY A 43 5.42 -6.91 -1.08
CA GLY A 43 5.05 -5.58 -1.55
C GLY A 43 5.16 -4.51 -0.47
N ARG A 44 4.82 -3.28 -0.82
CA ARG A 44 4.80 -2.14 0.11
C ARG A 44 3.48 -2.10 0.85
N TYR A 45 3.56 -1.88 2.16
CA TYR A 45 2.40 -1.81 3.06
C TYR A 45 2.39 -0.51 3.82
N HIS A 46 1.20 0.05 4.00
CA HIS A 46 0.92 0.97 5.09
C HIS A 46 0.75 0.15 6.36
N VAL A 47 1.44 0.54 7.42
CA VAL A 47 1.47 -0.21 8.68
C VAL A 47 1.13 0.71 9.84
N LEU A 48 0.26 0.24 10.73
CA LEU A 48 -0.08 0.89 11.98
C LEU A 48 0.26 -0.05 13.14
N VAL A 49 1.14 0.42 14.03
CA VAL A 49 1.47 -0.29 15.27
C VAL A 49 0.66 0.32 16.41
N HIS A 50 -0.09 -0.52 17.13
CA HIS A 50 -0.88 -0.13 18.29
C HIS A 50 -0.10 -0.44 19.56
N PRO A 51 0.46 0.57 20.24
CA PRO A 51 1.21 0.34 21.47
C PRO A 51 0.30 -0.14 22.60
N TYR A 52 0.80 -1.06 23.42
CA TYR A 52 0.10 -1.54 24.60
C TYR A 52 0.15 -0.49 25.72
N GLY A 53 -0.98 -0.27 26.39
CA GLY A 53 -1.04 0.47 27.66
C GLY A 53 -0.91 1.99 27.57
N GLN A 54 -1.12 2.60 26.42
CA GLN A 54 -1.21 4.06 26.35
C GLN A 54 -2.56 4.54 26.89
N ASP A 55 -2.51 5.52 27.80
CA ASP A 55 -3.69 6.24 28.26
C ASP A 55 -4.41 6.87 27.07
N HIS A 56 -5.71 6.63 26.96
CA HIS A 56 -6.57 7.20 25.91
C HIS A 56 -6.53 8.74 25.80
N ALA A 57 -6.00 9.42 26.81
CA ALA A 57 -5.83 10.86 26.81
C ALA A 57 -4.63 11.38 25.99
N ALA A 58 -3.75 10.49 25.56
CA ALA A 58 -2.54 10.81 24.80
C ALA A 58 -2.53 10.16 23.39
N TYR A 59 -3.69 9.88 22.81
CA TYR A 59 -3.80 9.46 21.42
C TYR A 59 -3.38 10.62 20.51
N GLU A 60 -2.09 10.79 20.30
CA GLU A 60 -1.62 11.33 19.04
C GLU A 60 -1.98 10.30 17.96
N GLU A 61 -2.70 10.74 16.94
CA GLU A 61 -3.01 9.89 15.79
C GLU A 61 -1.68 9.31 15.27
N ALA A 62 -1.46 8.02 15.50
CA ALA A 62 -0.28 7.37 15.00
C ALA A 62 -0.36 7.39 13.47
N ALA A 63 0.49 8.17 12.84
CA ALA A 63 0.57 8.19 11.39
C ALA A 63 0.98 6.80 10.90
N PRO A 64 0.32 6.25 9.87
CA PRO A 64 0.76 4.99 9.28
C PRO A 64 2.18 5.12 8.76
N ALA A 65 2.99 4.11 9.06
CA ALA A 65 4.34 3.98 8.52
C ALA A 65 4.31 3.13 7.25
N GLU A 66 5.37 3.22 6.43
CA GLU A 66 5.52 2.40 5.24
C GLU A 66 6.63 1.37 5.43
N ILE A 67 6.34 0.13 5.04
CA ILE A 67 7.33 -0.95 4.98
C ILE A 67 7.26 -1.65 3.63
N LEU A 68 8.37 -2.29 3.26
CA LEU A 68 8.45 -3.20 2.13
C LEU A 68 8.69 -4.62 2.65
N LEU A 69 7.75 -5.52 2.39
CA LEU A 69 7.93 -6.96 2.55
C LEU A 69 8.55 -7.52 1.26
N ARG A 70 9.83 -7.85 1.31
CA ARG A 70 10.55 -8.38 0.15
C ARG A 70 10.28 -9.87 -0.05
N GLU A 71 10.27 -10.34 -1.28
CA GLU A 71 10.10 -11.77 -1.59
C GLU A 71 11.18 -12.67 -0.94
N ASP A 72 12.38 -12.11 -0.64
CA ASP A 72 13.45 -12.82 0.04
C ASP A 72 13.25 -12.93 1.58
N GLY A 73 12.09 -12.49 2.08
CA GLY A 73 11.72 -12.55 3.50
C GLY A 73 12.27 -11.41 4.36
N LYS A 74 12.86 -10.37 3.76
CA LYS A 74 13.31 -9.18 4.48
C LYS A 74 12.21 -8.15 4.60
N VAL A 75 12.29 -7.32 5.65
CA VAL A 75 11.48 -6.12 5.85
C VAL A 75 12.39 -4.92 5.77
N GLU A 76 11.99 -3.93 4.97
CA GLU A 76 12.67 -2.65 4.80
C GLU A 76 11.70 -1.48 4.96
N GLY A 77 12.19 -0.26 5.18
CA GLY A 77 11.39 0.96 5.33
C GLY A 77 11.42 1.49 6.75
N ALA A 78 10.26 1.89 7.30
CA ALA A 78 10.16 2.42 8.65
C ALA A 78 10.55 1.39 9.72
N TYR A 79 10.41 0.12 9.42
CA TYR A 79 10.87 -0.99 10.24
C TYR A 79 11.80 -1.88 9.43
N SER A 80 12.77 -2.49 10.09
CA SER A 80 13.68 -3.47 9.51
C SER A 80 13.51 -4.83 10.20
N GLY A 81 13.78 -5.92 9.44
CA GLY A 81 13.70 -7.27 10.02
C GLY A 81 13.39 -8.33 8.98
N THR A 82 12.55 -9.27 9.37
CA THR A 82 12.19 -10.41 8.51
C THR A 82 10.70 -10.71 8.59
N TRP A 83 10.19 -11.37 7.57
CA TRP A 83 8.83 -11.89 7.53
C TRP A 83 8.77 -13.23 6.84
N LYS A 84 7.75 -13.99 7.14
CA LYS A 84 7.43 -15.22 6.43
C LYS A 84 5.95 -15.53 6.53
N ILE A 85 5.41 -16.15 5.50
CA ILE A 85 4.12 -16.84 5.51
C ILE A 85 4.34 -18.34 5.61
N TYR A 86 3.38 -19.07 6.17
CA TYR A 86 3.47 -20.51 6.32
C TYR A 86 2.69 -21.20 5.22
N ASP A 87 3.31 -22.15 4.54
CA ASP A 87 2.71 -22.89 3.44
C ASP A 87 1.40 -23.59 3.86
N GLY A 88 0.41 -23.48 2.99
CA GLY A 88 -0.88 -24.12 3.18
C GLY A 88 -1.80 -23.46 4.21
N ASN A 89 -1.48 -22.24 4.67
CA ASN A 89 -2.36 -21.44 5.53
C ASN A 89 -2.06 -19.95 5.38
N SER A 90 -2.80 -19.11 6.10
CA SER A 90 -2.65 -17.66 6.07
C SER A 90 -1.85 -17.12 7.25
N TYR A 91 -1.11 -17.94 7.99
CA TYR A 91 -0.31 -17.47 9.11
C TYR A 91 0.93 -16.72 8.64
N ILE A 92 1.18 -15.58 9.26
CA ILE A 92 2.35 -14.74 9.04
C ILE A 92 3.12 -14.54 10.35
N THR A 93 4.43 -14.52 10.24
CA THR A 93 5.32 -14.03 11.32
C THR A 93 6.11 -12.86 10.77
N LEU A 94 6.15 -11.77 11.52
CA LEU A 94 6.94 -10.58 11.23
C LEU A 94 7.89 -10.34 12.39
N ASN A 95 9.15 -10.04 12.11
CA ASN A 95 10.07 -9.44 13.08
C ASN A 95 10.27 -7.99 12.65
N LEU A 96 9.79 -7.05 13.45
CA LEU A 96 9.89 -5.62 13.18
C LEU A 96 10.75 -4.98 14.27
N ASN A 97 11.97 -4.57 13.92
CA ASN A 97 12.95 -3.99 14.85
C ASN A 97 13.19 -4.83 16.12
N GLY A 98 13.12 -6.17 15.99
CA GLY A 98 13.38 -7.11 17.09
C GLY A 98 12.12 -7.61 17.81
N THR A 99 10.96 -6.96 17.67
CA THR A 99 9.67 -7.48 18.18
C THR A 99 9.12 -8.51 17.22
N VAL A 100 8.75 -9.67 17.72
CA VAL A 100 8.15 -10.76 16.93
C VAL A 100 6.64 -10.68 17.01
N TYR A 101 5.99 -10.57 15.85
CA TYR A 101 4.55 -10.54 15.69
C TYR A 101 4.07 -11.82 15.01
N GLU A 102 3.07 -12.46 15.59
CA GLU A 102 2.38 -13.61 15.00
C GLU A 102 0.95 -13.22 14.62
N GLY A 103 0.56 -13.52 13.40
CA GLY A 103 -0.74 -13.09 12.89
C GLY A 103 -1.25 -13.87 11.70
N VAL A 104 -2.18 -13.23 10.99
CA VAL A 104 -2.80 -13.78 9.78
C VAL A 104 -2.79 -12.76 8.65
N VAL A 105 -2.75 -13.27 7.43
CA VAL A 105 -3.00 -12.51 6.19
C VAL A 105 -4.43 -12.77 5.74
N THR A 106 -5.11 -11.76 5.26
CA THR A 106 -6.48 -11.83 4.76
C THR A 106 -6.71 -10.80 3.66
N GLU A 107 -7.61 -11.08 2.72
CA GLU A 107 -8.11 -10.07 1.79
C GLU A 107 -9.32 -9.39 2.43
N GLN A 108 -9.33 -8.07 2.43
CA GLN A 108 -10.44 -7.27 2.92
C GLN A 108 -10.85 -6.20 1.91
N GLN A 109 -12.10 -5.79 2.00
CA GLN A 109 -12.60 -4.60 1.32
C GLN A 109 -12.30 -3.37 2.16
N MET A 110 -11.67 -2.35 1.56
CA MET A 110 -11.39 -1.07 2.21
C MET A 110 -12.67 -0.22 2.24
N GLU A 111 -12.99 0.32 3.41
CA GLU A 111 -14.16 1.19 3.58
C GLU A 111 -13.88 2.64 3.13
N PRO A 112 -14.88 3.30 2.58
CA PRO A 112 -16.24 2.88 2.15
C PRO A 112 -16.28 2.43 0.68
N THR A 113 -15.25 1.86 0.16
CA THR A 113 -15.03 1.55 -1.25
C THR A 113 -15.28 0.07 -1.57
N THR A 114 -15.23 -0.31 -2.85
CA THR A 114 -15.19 -1.70 -3.30
C THR A 114 -13.75 -2.20 -3.53
N ILE A 115 -12.76 -1.37 -3.19
CA ILE A 115 -11.34 -1.67 -3.35
C ILE A 115 -10.94 -2.83 -2.43
N LYS A 116 -10.22 -3.78 -2.97
CA LYS A 116 -9.68 -4.90 -2.19
C LYS A 116 -8.22 -4.66 -1.84
N ALA A 117 -7.89 -5.03 -0.61
CA ALA A 117 -6.56 -4.95 -0.07
C ALA A 117 -6.12 -6.29 0.51
N ILE A 118 -4.85 -6.59 0.38
CA ILE A 118 -4.18 -7.64 1.16
C ILE A 118 -3.81 -7.00 2.49
N CYS A 119 -4.29 -7.61 3.57
CA CYS A 119 -4.09 -7.14 4.93
C CYS A 119 -3.36 -8.19 5.76
N PHE A 120 -2.59 -7.73 6.72
CA PHE A 120 -2.18 -8.58 7.83
C PHE A 120 -2.56 -7.94 9.17
N THR A 121 -2.82 -8.78 10.14
CA THR A 121 -3.04 -8.41 11.53
C THR A 121 -2.27 -9.35 12.42
N ALA A 122 -1.49 -8.82 13.36
CA ALA A 122 -0.63 -9.64 14.20
C ALA A 122 -0.48 -9.05 15.60
N CYS A 123 -0.23 -9.94 16.56
CA CYS A 123 0.07 -9.60 17.95
C CYS A 123 1.56 -9.84 18.23
N GLY A 124 2.21 -8.87 18.85
CA GLY A 124 3.60 -8.93 19.25
C GLY A 124 3.80 -9.65 20.59
N ASP A 125 4.98 -10.21 20.76
CA ASP A 125 5.42 -10.85 22.01
C ASP A 125 5.51 -9.85 23.19
N ASN A 126 5.55 -8.56 22.90
CA ASN A 126 5.51 -7.46 23.86
C ASN A 126 4.09 -6.91 24.12
N GLY A 127 3.03 -7.55 23.60
CA GLY A 127 1.63 -7.13 23.74
C GLY A 127 1.18 -6.02 22.81
N THR A 128 2.05 -5.52 21.92
CA THR A 128 1.62 -4.58 20.87
C THR A 128 0.93 -5.31 19.73
N ASN A 129 0.03 -4.61 19.02
CA ASN A 129 -0.60 -5.15 17.83
C ASN A 129 -0.14 -4.36 16.61
N VAL A 130 -0.11 -5.02 15.45
CA VAL A 130 0.23 -4.40 14.19
C VAL A 130 -0.82 -4.75 13.15
N TRP A 131 -1.25 -3.73 12.42
CA TRP A 131 -2.05 -3.85 11.20
C TRP A 131 -1.23 -3.40 10.02
N GLY A 132 -1.36 -4.11 8.90
CA GLY A 132 -0.81 -3.67 7.64
C GLY A 132 -1.79 -3.92 6.51
N TYR A 133 -1.77 -3.03 5.52
CA TYR A 133 -2.54 -3.22 4.30
C TYR A 133 -1.81 -2.67 3.08
N ARG A 134 -2.06 -3.28 1.93
CA ARG A 134 -1.78 -2.74 0.60
C ARG A 134 -2.96 -3.00 -0.33
N MET A 135 -3.29 -2.05 -1.19
CA MET A 135 -4.24 -2.31 -2.27
C MET A 135 -3.69 -3.42 -3.17
N LYS A 136 -4.55 -4.26 -3.71
CA LYS A 136 -4.15 -5.17 -4.80
C LYS A 136 -3.81 -4.35 -6.04
N ASP A 137 -2.86 -4.82 -6.82
CA ASP A 137 -2.24 -4.05 -7.92
C ASP A 137 -3.27 -3.50 -8.91
N GLU A 138 -4.27 -4.29 -9.28
CA GLU A 138 -5.37 -3.87 -10.15
C GLU A 138 -6.17 -2.68 -9.61
N TYR A 139 -6.40 -2.64 -8.29
CA TYR A 139 -7.11 -1.54 -7.64
C TYR A 139 -6.20 -0.33 -7.42
N ALA A 140 -4.92 -0.55 -7.11
CA ALA A 140 -3.94 0.51 -6.93
C ALA A 140 -3.74 1.31 -8.23
N LEU A 141 -3.62 0.63 -9.36
CA LEU A 141 -3.54 1.25 -10.68
C LEU A 141 -4.81 2.06 -11.01
N ALA A 142 -6.00 1.44 -10.83
CA ALA A 142 -7.28 2.11 -11.08
C ALA A 142 -7.49 3.32 -10.15
N TYR A 143 -7.12 3.19 -8.87
CA TYR A 143 -7.20 4.30 -7.91
C TYR A 143 -6.30 5.45 -8.32
N THR A 144 -5.04 5.17 -8.66
CA THR A 144 -4.08 6.17 -9.12
C THR A 144 -4.58 6.89 -10.36
N LEU A 145 -5.10 6.16 -11.38
CA LEU A 145 -5.65 6.75 -12.60
C LEU A 145 -6.84 7.67 -12.31
N ASN A 146 -7.71 7.32 -11.36
CA ASN A 146 -8.91 8.09 -11.06
C ASN A 146 -8.67 9.28 -10.13
N THR A 147 -7.63 9.23 -9.30
CA THR A 147 -7.33 10.28 -8.32
C THR A 147 -6.22 11.22 -8.76
N THR A 148 -5.42 10.80 -9.75
CA THR A 148 -4.33 11.63 -10.26
C THR A 148 -4.85 12.80 -11.06
N ALA A 149 -4.52 14.01 -10.62
CA ALA A 149 -4.66 15.20 -11.43
C ALA A 149 -3.57 15.19 -12.52
N ILE A 150 -3.97 15.12 -13.78
CA ILE A 150 -3.02 15.27 -14.89
C ILE A 150 -2.44 16.69 -14.83
N PRO A 151 -1.11 16.83 -14.68
CA PRO A 151 -0.48 18.13 -14.42
C PRO A 151 -0.54 19.10 -15.61
N VAL A 152 -0.91 18.61 -16.79
CA VAL A 152 -1.03 19.37 -18.03
C VAL A 152 -2.30 18.95 -18.74
N LYS A 153 -3.09 19.92 -19.25
CA LYS A 153 -4.26 19.67 -20.08
C LYS A 153 -3.86 19.57 -21.55
N ASP A 154 -4.64 18.84 -22.32
CA ASP A 154 -4.48 18.78 -23.78
C ASP A 154 -4.49 20.19 -24.40
N ASN A 155 -3.56 20.44 -25.32
CA ASN A 155 -3.37 21.72 -25.99
C ASN A 155 -3.09 22.91 -25.05
N GLN A 156 -2.46 22.67 -23.92
CA GLN A 156 -2.07 23.73 -22.99
C GLN A 156 -0.69 24.30 -23.38
N TYR A 157 -0.60 25.64 -23.47
CA TYR A 157 0.70 26.31 -23.59
C TYR A 157 1.46 26.23 -22.28
N ILE A 158 2.73 25.84 -22.34
CA ILE A 158 3.64 25.78 -21.21
C ILE A 158 4.80 26.75 -21.42
N SER A 159 5.15 27.48 -20.37
CA SER A 159 6.30 28.41 -20.33
C SER A 159 7.16 28.21 -19.09
N ARG A 160 6.97 27.10 -18.38
CA ARG A 160 7.69 26.77 -17.14
C ARG A 160 7.77 25.25 -16.98
N ASN A 161 8.60 24.80 -16.03
CA ASN A 161 8.65 23.38 -15.65
C ASN A 161 7.27 22.87 -15.24
N ILE A 162 7.02 21.61 -15.56
CA ILE A 162 5.82 20.84 -15.17
C ILE A 162 6.24 19.94 -14.03
N ASP A 163 5.48 19.90 -12.97
CA ASP A 163 5.67 18.90 -11.90
C ASP A 163 5.01 17.57 -12.32
N LEU A 164 5.82 16.70 -12.91
CA LEU A 164 5.40 15.34 -13.30
C LEU A 164 5.48 14.34 -12.16
N TYR A 165 6.06 14.72 -11.00
CA TYR A 165 6.22 13.84 -9.84
C TYR A 165 5.13 14.01 -8.79
N GLY A 166 4.35 15.09 -8.86
CA GLY A 166 3.24 15.38 -7.94
C GLY A 166 1.98 14.51 -8.17
N LEU A 167 2.13 13.33 -8.77
CA LEU A 167 1.02 12.39 -8.90
C LEU A 167 0.68 11.79 -7.54
N GLU A 168 -0.55 11.97 -7.08
CA GLU A 168 -1.10 11.22 -5.96
C GLU A 168 -1.28 9.76 -6.40
N LYS A 169 -0.34 8.92 -6.06
CA LYS A 169 -0.33 7.49 -6.42
C LYS A 169 -0.23 6.62 -5.18
N GLU A 170 -0.77 5.42 -5.28
CA GLU A 170 -0.59 4.39 -4.26
C GLU A 170 0.88 3.99 -4.14
N ILE A 171 1.29 3.54 -2.95
CA ILE A 171 2.69 3.25 -2.63
C ILE A 171 3.31 2.15 -3.50
N ASN A 172 2.50 1.26 -4.06
CA ASN A 172 2.96 0.20 -4.98
C ASN A 172 2.94 0.62 -6.44
N VAL A 173 2.48 1.83 -6.79
CA VAL A 173 2.37 2.27 -8.18
C VAL A 173 3.59 3.09 -8.56
N ASN A 174 4.24 2.69 -9.66
CA ASN A 174 5.31 3.44 -10.29
C ASN A 174 4.75 4.21 -11.49
N ALA A 175 5.17 5.48 -11.65
CA ALA A 175 4.82 6.30 -12.79
C ALA A 175 6.09 6.61 -13.60
N LYS A 176 6.10 6.26 -14.87
CA LYS A 176 7.18 6.56 -15.81
C LYS A 176 6.66 7.51 -16.86
N TRP A 177 7.23 8.71 -16.89
CA TRP A 177 6.90 9.72 -17.90
C TRP A 177 7.85 9.66 -19.09
N GLU A 178 7.30 9.86 -20.27
CA GLU A 178 8.05 9.99 -21.50
C GLU A 178 7.59 11.20 -22.29
N SER A 179 8.53 11.93 -22.87
CA SER A 179 8.30 13.06 -23.79
C SER A 179 8.78 12.66 -25.16
N ASP A 180 8.02 12.98 -26.19
CA ASP A 180 8.44 12.80 -27.60
C ASP A 180 9.46 13.85 -28.04
N THR A 181 9.55 14.98 -27.31
CA THR A 181 10.47 16.08 -27.60
C THR A 181 11.25 16.48 -26.32
N PRO A 182 12.16 15.61 -25.83
CA PRO A 182 12.80 15.77 -24.52
C PRO A 182 13.76 16.96 -24.46
N ASP A 183 14.21 17.49 -25.60
CA ASP A 183 15.04 18.69 -25.66
C ASP A 183 14.24 19.96 -25.35
N VAL A 184 12.92 19.95 -25.53
CA VAL A 184 12.00 21.06 -25.21
C VAL A 184 11.35 20.86 -23.85
N VAL A 185 10.79 19.69 -23.58
CA VAL A 185 10.29 19.27 -22.26
C VAL A 185 10.86 17.89 -21.96
N SER A 186 11.70 17.80 -20.94
CA SER A 186 12.32 16.52 -20.58
C SER A 186 11.30 15.52 -20.00
N HIS A 187 11.68 14.23 -19.93
CA HIS A 187 10.91 13.17 -19.26
C HIS A 187 10.61 13.48 -17.77
N THR A 188 11.32 14.45 -17.19
CA THR A 188 11.12 14.92 -15.81
C THR A 188 10.32 16.20 -15.72
N GLY A 189 9.75 16.67 -16.83
CA GLY A 189 8.95 17.91 -16.90
C GLY A 189 9.76 19.20 -16.93
N ARG A 190 11.08 19.14 -17.09
CA ARG A 190 11.92 20.34 -17.18
C ARG A 190 11.73 20.98 -18.56
N TYR A 191 11.27 22.24 -18.57
CA TYR A 191 11.11 23.06 -19.77
C TYR A 191 12.43 23.75 -20.14
N ASN A 192 12.80 23.69 -21.42
CA ASN A 192 13.97 24.32 -21.98
C ASN A 192 13.55 25.24 -23.15
N PRO A 193 13.51 26.57 -22.97
CA PRO A 193 13.16 27.52 -24.03
C PRO A 193 14.33 27.85 -24.99
N ALA A 194 15.54 27.31 -24.76
CA ALA A 194 16.71 27.70 -25.54
C ALA A 194 16.56 27.30 -27.02
N GLY A 195 16.68 28.28 -27.90
CA GLY A 195 16.63 28.06 -29.37
C GLY A 195 15.22 27.95 -29.95
N LEU A 196 14.17 28.09 -29.15
CA LEU A 196 12.80 28.07 -29.66
C LEU A 196 12.49 29.43 -30.30
N THR A 197 12.08 29.40 -31.57
CA THR A 197 11.64 30.59 -32.34
C THR A 197 10.15 30.56 -32.65
N GLU A 198 9.50 29.44 -32.39
CA GLU A 198 8.08 29.18 -32.62
C GLU A 198 7.55 28.15 -31.59
N ASP A 199 6.25 28.01 -31.54
CA ASP A 199 5.60 27.00 -30.69
C ASP A 199 5.93 25.59 -31.18
N VAL A 200 6.41 24.75 -30.29
CA VAL A 200 6.75 23.35 -30.56
C VAL A 200 5.73 22.46 -29.83
N PRO A 201 4.98 21.62 -30.57
CA PRO A 201 4.10 20.65 -29.93
C PRO A 201 4.94 19.59 -29.19
N VAL A 202 4.53 19.26 -27.97
CA VAL A 202 5.16 18.22 -27.14
C VAL A 202 4.08 17.26 -26.65
N GLN A 203 4.28 15.97 -26.87
CA GLN A 203 3.43 14.94 -26.32
C GLN A 203 4.10 14.30 -25.10
N LEU A 204 3.40 14.31 -23.98
CA LEU A 204 3.78 13.60 -22.76
C LEU A 204 2.92 12.36 -22.61
N SER A 205 3.53 11.23 -22.31
CA SER A 205 2.86 9.98 -21.96
C SER A 205 3.31 9.50 -20.59
N CYS A 206 2.42 8.86 -19.85
CA CYS A 206 2.72 8.26 -18.55
C CYS A 206 2.32 6.80 -18.55
N GLU A 207 3.25 5.93 -18.22
CA GLU A 207 3.02 4.51 -17.97
C GLU A 207 2.95 4.29 -16.46
N LEU A 208 1.87 3.63 -15.99
CA LEU A 208 1.72 3.20 -14.60
C LEU A 208 1.94 1.69 -14.49
N SER A 209 2.72 1.27 -13.49
CA SER A 209 2.98 -0.15 -13.19
C SER A 209 3.05 -0.39 -11.69
N CYS A 210 2.79 -1.63 -11.26
CA CYS A 210 3.02 -2.13 -9.90
C CYS A 210 4.23 -3.05 -9.85
#